data_940354c0cf2582ec1fed6bb764a73e12
#
_entry.id   940354c0cf2582ec1fed6bb764a73e12
#
_cell.length_a   1.000
_cell.length_b   1.000
_cell.length_c   1.000
_cell.angle_alpha   90.00
_cell.angle_beta   90.00
_cell.angle_gamma   90.00
#
_symmetry.space_group_name_H-M   'P 1'
#
loop_
_entity.id
_entity.type
_entity.pdbx_description
1 polymer ?
#
loop_
_entity_poly.entity_id
_entity_poly.type
_entity_poly.pdbx_seq_one_letter_code
_entity_poly.pdbx_strand_id
1 'polypeptide(L)'
;MKNLRNLSILIFTSVILLPSCKKDLVEKFDQNKTTEKVIAKNTSEVKAPENFKWSTSRTIKLTANGIVGDARVSVLRVEATDGTVLFTKLQKVKESVELTLEVPARYEKVNVVFGGMQKTYDTKSGKVELTFN
;
A
#
# COMPACT_ATOMS: atom_id res chain seq x y z
N MET A 1 -57.34 13.38 21.15
CA MET A 1 -57.23 12.26 20.15
C MET A 1 -56.97 12.73 18.72
N LYS A 2 -56.82 14.03 18.41
CA LYS A 2 -56.50 14.55 17.05
C LYS A 2 -54.99 14.47 16.69
N ASN A 3 -54.12 14.43 17.68
CA ASN A 3 -52.65 14.50 17.44
C ASN A 3 -52.00 13.16 17.09
N LEU A 4 -52.62 12.03 17.44
CA LEU A 4 -52.12 10.69 17.12
C LEU A 4 -52.26 10.35 15.63
N ARG A 5 -53.28 10.87 14.98
CA ARG A 5 -53.56 10.58 13.56
C ARG A 5 -52.57 11.27 12.61
N ASN A 6 -52.11 12.46 13.01
CA ASN A 6 -51.10 13.20 12.24
C ASN A 6 -49.66 12.63 12.39
N LEU A 7 -49.37 12.02 13.55
CA LEU A 7 -48.10 11.38 13.80
C LEU A 7 -47.93 10.12 12.97
N SER A 8 -49.00 9.35 12.75
CA SER A 8 -49.00 8.12 11.95
C SER A 8 -48.76 8.39 10.46
N ILE A 9 -49.26 9.53 9.93
CA ILE A 9 -49.06 9.92 8.53
C ILE A 9 -47.63 10.36 8.30
N LEU A 10 -46.96 10.99 9.29
CA LEU A 10 -45.59 11.49 9.19
C LEU A 10 -44.56 10.37 9.18
N ILE A 11 -44.86 9.24 9.87
CA ILE A 11 -43.99 8.06 9.88
C ILE A 11 -44.08 7.29 8.53
N PHE A 12 -45.28 7.29 7.89
CA PHE A 12 -45.46 6.55 6.65
C PHE A 12 -44.83 7.22 5.42
N THR A 13 -44.71 8.57 5.44
CA THR A 13 -44.03 9.32 4.34
C THR A 13 -42.53 9.29 4.41
N SER A 14 -41.92 8.94 5.56
CA SER A 14 -40.45 8.87 5.74
C SER A 14 -39.80 7.63 5.11
N VAL A 15 -40.57 6.56 4.82
CA VAL A 15 -40.06 5.29 4.32
C VAL A 15 -39.84 5.27 2.80
N ILE A 16 -40.41 6.24 2.05
CA ILE A 16 -40.40 6.22 0.56
C ILE A 16 -39.17 6.95 -0.04
N LEU A 17 -38.32 7.60 0.78
CA LEU A 17 -37.19 8.41 0.29
C LEU A 17 -35.81 7.74 0.48
N LEU A 18 -35.73 6.41 0.43
CA LEU A 18 -34.44 5.76 0.27
C LEU A 18 -34.20 5.55 -1.23
N PRO A 19 -33.47 6.43 -1.91
CA PRO A 19 -33.02 6.14 -3.26
C PRO A 19 -32.05 4.98 -3.18
N SER A 20 -32.46 3.85 -3.72
CA SER A 20 -31.61 2.69 -3.92
C SER A 20 -30.44 3.07 -4.83
N CYS A 21 -29.30 3.42 -4.24
CA CYS A 21 -28.04 3.70 -4.93
C CYS A 21 -27.43 2.45 -5.59
N LYS A 22 -28.23 1.57 -6.19
CA LYS A 22 -27.72 0.36 -6.85
C LYS A 22 -27.39 0.53 -8.33
N LYS A 23 -27.85 1.58 -9.00
CA LYS A 23 -27.63 1.75 -10.45
C LYS A 23 -26.26 2.35 -10.81
N ASP A 24 -25.76 3.31 -10.05
CA ASP A 24 -24.53 4.01 -10.41
C ASP A 24 -23.23 3.17 -10.32
N LEU A 25 -23.20 2.14 -9.48
CA LEU A 25 -22.02 1.29 -9.36
C LEU A 25 -21.87 0.32 -10.54
N VAL A 26 -23.00 -0.13 -11.13
CA VAL A 26 -22.97 -1.04 -12.27
C VAL A 26 -22.58 -0.30 -13.57
N GLU A 27 -23.08 0.91 -13.77
CA GLU A 27 -22.75 1.71 -14.97
C GLU A 27 -21.29 2.18 -15.01
N LYS A 28 -20.66 2.49 -13.84
CA LYS A 28 -19.23 2.81 -13.79
C LYS A 28 -18.33 1.62 -14.07
N PHE A 29 -18.78 0.40 -13.80
CA PHE A 29 -18.06 -0.82 -14.16
C PHE A 29 -18.11 -1.12 -15.66
N ASP A 30 -19.18 -0.72 -16.35
CA ASP A 30 -19.34 -1.01 -17.78
C ASP A 30 -18.60 0.00 -18.68
N GLN A 31 -18.31 1.22 -18.21
CA GLN A 31 -17.59 2.23 -19.00
C GLN A 31 -16.09 1.98 -19.16
N ASN A 32 -15.50 1.05 -18.38
CA ASN A 32 -14.07 0.71 -18.47
C ASN A 32 -13.81 -0.60 -19.24
N LYS A 33 -14.78 -1.09 -19.99
CA LYS A 33 -14.67 -2.30 -20.81
C LYS A 33 -14.42 -1.98 -22.27
N THR A 34 -13.16 -1.69 -22.58
CA THR A 34 -12.63 -1.94 -23.93
C THR A 34 -11.55 -3.04 -23.80
N THR A 35 -11.98 -4.24 -23.44
CA THR A 35 -11.23 -5.48 -23.68
C THR A 35 -12.24 -6.62 -23.62
N GLU A 36 -12.19 -7.52 -24.58
CA GLU A 36 -13.12 -8.64 -24.78
C GLU A 36 -13.55 -9.30 -23.47
N LYS A 37 -14.88 -9.31 -23.28
CA LYS A 37 -15.56 -9.90 -22.14
C LYS A 37 -15.47 -11.41 -22.25
N VAL A 38 -14.37 -12.01 -21.81
CA VAL A 38 -14.32 -13.44 -21.53
C VAL A 38 -15.11 -13.66 -20.24
N ILE A 39 -16.39 -14.00 -20.38
CA ILE A 39 -17.23 -14.38 -19.24
C ILE A 39 -16.82 -15.80 -18.87
N ALA A 40 -15.86 -15.90 -17.94
CA ALA A 40 -15.52 -17.19 -17.34
C ALA A 40 -16.75 -17.76 -16.62
N LYS A 41 -17.24 -18.92 -17.07
CA LYS A 41 -18.36 -19.62 -16.44
C LYS A 41 -17.94 -20.34 -15.16
N ASN A 42 -16.67 -20.70 -15.06
CA ASN A 42 -16.06 -21.36 -13.91
C ASN A 42 -14.76 -20.67 -13.50
N THR A 43 -14.37 -20.78 -12.23
CA THR A 43 -13.10 -20.24 -11.71
C THR A 43 -11.86 -20.79 -12.42
N SER A 44 -11.95 -22.02 -12.97
CA SER A 44 -10.88 -22.63 -13.77
C SER A 44 -10.67 -21.97 -15.14
N GLU A 45 -11.66 -21.22 -15.65
CA GLU A 45 -11.59 -20.51 -16.93
C GLU A 45 -11.03 -19.09 -16.77
N VAL A 46 -10.86 -18.61 -15.54
CA VAL A 46 -10.26 -17.29 -15.26
C VAL A 46 -8.77 -17.35 -15.60
N LYS A 47 -8.41 -16.77 -16.73
CA LYS A 47 -7.01 -16.62 -17.15
C LYS A 47 -6.52 -15.24 -16.69
N ALA A 48 -5.46 -15.23 -15.90
CA ALA A 48 -4.75 -13.99 -15.63
C ALA A 48 -4.03 -13.51 -16.92
N PRO A 49 -3.94 -12.20 -17.19
CA PRO A 49 -3.12 -11.69 -18.27
C PRO A 49 -1.67 -12.19 -18.12
N GLU A 50 -0.97 -12.40 -19.23
CA GLU A 50 0.42 -12.92 -19.23
C GLU A 50 1.37 -12.09 -18.35
N ASN A 51 1.08 -10.79 -18.20
CA ASN A 51 1.84 -9.86 -17.36
C ASN A 51 1.37 -9.79 -15.90
N PHE A 52 0.38 -10.60 -15.51
CA PHE A 52 -0.14 -10.56 -14.15
C PHE A 52 0.82 -11.25 -13.19
N LYS A 53 1.42 -10.47 -12.31
CA LYS A 53 2.30 -10.97 -11.27
C LYS A 53 1.53 -11.10 -9.95
N TRP A 54 1.39 -12.31 -9.44
CA TRP A 54 0.81 -12.61 -8.12
C TRP A 54 1.70 -12.22 -6.94
N SER A 55 2.87 -11.62 -7.22
CA SER A 55 3.80 -11.23 -6.17
C SER A 55 3.20 -10.13 -5.30
N THR A 56 2.99 -10.42 -4.04
CA THR A 56 2.54 -9.47 -3.01
C THR A 56 3.70 -8.72 -2.36
N SER A 57 4.95 -9.09 -2.68
CA SER A 57 6.17 -8.47 -2.18
C SER A 57 7.19 -8.22 -3.28
N ARG A 58 8.14 -7.34 -3.00
CA ARG A 58 9.32 -7.06 -3.82
C ARG A 58 10.56 -7.23 -2.97
N THR A 59 11.59 -7.84 -3.54
CA THR A 59 12.89 -7.93 -2.90
C THR A 59 13.69 -6.66 -3.22
N ILE A 60 14.19 -5.97 -2.20
CA ILE A 60 15.12 -4.85 -2.33
C ILE A 60 16.45 -5.19 -1.67
N LYS A 61 17.56 -4.81 -2.32
CA LYS A 61 18.90 -4.88 -1.74
C LYS A 61 19.25 -3.52 -1.19
N LEU A 62 19.40 -3.41 0.15
CA LEU A 62 19.81 -2.19 0.85
C LEU A 62 21.30 -2.27 1.15
N THR A 63 22.04 -1.25 0.73
CA THR A 63 23.42 -1.00 1.12
C THR A 63 23.51 0.32 1.86
N ALA A 64 23.93 0.31 3.12
CA ALA A 64 24.22 1.50 3.89
C ALA A 64 25.74 1.55 4.16
N ASN A 65 26.41 2.52 3.55
CA ASN A 65 27.84 2.70 3.75
C ASN A 65 28.13 3.32 5.11
N GLY A 66 29.14 2.85 5.80
CA GLY A 66 29.54 3.37 7.11
C GLY A 66 30.20 4.75 7.03
N ILE A 67 30.07 5.56 8.09
CA ILE A 67 30.76 6.83 8.23
C ILE A 67 32.09 6.62 8.94
N VAL A 68 33.20 6.78 8.23
CA VAL A 68 34.53 6.63 8.80
C VAL A 68 34.74 7.59 9.96
N GLY A 69 35.19 7.08 11.10
CA GLY A 69 35.44 7.85 12.31
C GLY A 69 34.23 8.01 13.23
N ASP A 70 33.02 7.63 12.82
CA ASP A 70 31.84 7.69 13.69
C ASP A 70 31.68 6.39 14.50
N ALA A 71 32.09 6.41 15.75
CA ALA A 71 32.02 5.26 16.65
C ALA A 71 30.64 5.03 17.29
N ARG A 72 29.66 5.91 17.02
CA ARG A 72 28.31 5.80 17.58
C ARG A 72 27.63 4.54 17.11
N VAL A 73 26.70 4.06 17.94
CA VAL A 73 25.73 3.03 17.58
C VAL A 73 24.42 3.73 17.25
N SER A 74 23.82 3.38 16.15
CA SER A 74 22.54 3.94 15.70
C SER A 74 21.61 2.84 15.23
N VAL A 75 20.32 3.13 15.19
CA VAL A 75 19.33 2.23 14.64
C VAL A 75 19.29 2.46 13.13
N LEU A 76 19.55 1.40 12.36
CA LEU A 76 19.18 1.32 10.96
C LEU A 76 17.72 0.91 10.90
N ARG A 77 16.85 1.76 10.36
CA ARG A 77 15.42 1.53 10.27
C ARG A 77 14.94 1.77 8.85
N VAL A 78 14.10 0.86 8.37
CA VAL A 78 13.40 0.99 7.09
C VAL A 78 11.92 1.08 7.38
N GLU A 79 11.29 2.13 6.92
CA GLU A 79 9.87 2.42 7.11
C GLU A 79 9.16 2.58 5.78
N ALA A 80 7.92 2.15 5.72
CA ALA A 80 7.02 2.52 4.64
C ALA A 80 6.60 4.00 4.77
N THR A 81 6.03 4.56 3.72
CA THR A 81 5.57 5.96 3.71
C THR A 81 4.42 6.25 4.67
N ASP A 82 3.71 5.22 5.12
CA ASP A 82 2.64 5.30 6.13
C ASP A 82 3.17 5.19 7.59
N GLY A 83 4.50 5.13 7.76
CA GLY A 83 5.14 4.97 9.06
C GLY A 83 5.27 3.51 9.55
N THR A 84 4.79 2.53 8.78
CA THR A 84 4.96 1.12 9.12
C THR A 84 6.44 0.74 9.11
N VAL A 85 6.96 0.25 10.23
CA VAL A 85 8.35 -0.20 10.33
C VAL A 85 8.48 -1.57 9.67
N LEU A 86 9.28 -1.65 8.62
CA LEU A 86 9.54 -2.86 7.85
C LEU A 86 10.77 -3.61 8.35
N PHE A 87 11.77 -2.87 8.84
CA PHE A 87 13.01 -3.45 9.35
C PHE A 87 13.67 -2.52 10.38
N THR A 88 14.30 -3.14 11.39
CA THR A 88 15.09 -2.42 12.40
C THR A 88 16.29 -3.25 12.80
N LYS A 89 17.47 -2.63 12.86
CA LYS A 89 18.71 -3.23 13.33
C LYS A 89 19.58 -2.21 14.04
N LEU A 90 20.09 -2.55 15.21
CA LEU A 90 21.14 -1.76 15.88
C LEU A 90 22.48 -2.01 15.19
N GLN A 91 23.18 -0.96 14.81
CA GLN A 91 24.39 -1.04 13.99
C GLN A 91 25.38 0.07 14.38
N LYS A 92 26.69 -0.21 14.35
CA LYS A 92 27.71 0.83 14.47
C LYS A 92 27.74 1.66 13.20
N VAL A 93 27.72 2.99 13.35
CA VAL A 93 27.61 3.92 12.22
C VAL A 93 28.82 3.83 11.29
N LYS A 94 29.99 3.47 11.80
CA LYS A 94 31.23 3.26 11.01
C LYS A 94 31.23 2.00 10.14
N GLU A 95 30.34 1.05 10.40
CA GLU A 95 30.30 -0.23 9.70
C GLU A 95 29.29 -0.18 8.58
N SER A 96 29.70 -0.59 7.37
CA SER A 96 28.76 -0.75 6.25
C SER A 96 27.87 -1.96 6.47
N VAL A 97 26.64 -1.87 5.98
CA VAL A 97 25.64 -2.91 6.07
C VAL A 97 25.07 -3.19 4.69
N GLU A 98 25.03 -4.46 4.33
CA GLU A 98 24.26 -4.96 3.19
C GLU A 98 23.20 -5.92 3.70
N LEU A 99 21.97 -5.75 3.23
CA LEU A 99 20.87 -6.64 3.57
C LEU A 99 19.86 -6.70 2.42
N THR A 100 19.15 -7.83 2.39
CA THR A 100 18.06 -8.05 1.45
C THR A 100 16.75 -8.05 2.23
N LEU A 101 15.80 -7.23 1.80
CA LEU A 101 14.51 -7.08 2.46
C LEU A 101 13.38 -7.41 1.49
N GLU A 102 12.34 -8.05 2.01
CA GLU A 102 11.08 -8.17 1.32
C GLU A 102 10.14 -7.03 1.74
N VAL A 103 9.72 -6.23 0.77
CA VAL A 103 8.82 -5.09 0.98
C VAL A 103 7.49 -5.41 0.31
N PRO A 104 6.35 -5.26 1.02
CA PRO A 104 5.03 -5.44 0.41
C PRO A 104 4.88 -4.61 -0.86
N ALA A 105 4.35 -5.22 -1.94
CA ALA A 105 4.27 -4.60 -3.26
C ALA A 105 3.46 -3.30 -3.31
N ARG A 106 2.59 -3.08 -2.31
CA ARG A 106 1.80 -1.85 -2.14
C ARG A 106 2.65 -0.62 -1.82
N TYR A 107 3.85 -0.80 -1.25
CA TYR A 107 4.73 0.31 -0.93
C TYR A 107 5.66 0.61 -2.09
N GLU A 108 5.41 1.69 -2.80
CA GLU A 108 6.26 2.14 -3.91
C GLU A 108 7.54 2.82 -3.43
N LYS A 109 7.52 3.36 -2.22
CA LYS A 109 8.66 4.06 -1.60
C LYS A 109 8.86 3.60 -0.17
N VAL A 110 10.11 3.65 0.28
CA VAL A 110 10.53 3.41 1.67
C VAL A 110 11.44 4.52 2.14
N ASN A 111 11.36 4.82 3.44
CA ASN A 111 12.26 5.72 4.12
C ASN A 111 13.33 4.89 4.82
N VAL A 112 14.59 5.21 4.62
CA VAL A 112 15.72 4.61 5.33
C VAL A 112 16.29 5.64 6.29
N VAL A 113 16.35 5.28 7.56
CA VAL A 113 16.89 6.11 8.65
C VAL A 113 18.12 5.42 9.21
N PHE A 114 19.27 6.11 9.23
CA PHE A 114 20.50 5.60 9.82
C PHE A 114 21.46 6.74 10.15
N GLY A 115 22.15 6.68 11.29
CA GLY A 115 23.16 7.67 11.70
C GLY A 115 22.63 9.11 11.85
N GLY A 116 21.32 9.29 12.05
CA GLY A 116 20.66 10.59 12.11
C GLY A 116 20.23 11.13 10.75
N MET A 117 20.46 10.40 9.67
CA MET A 117 20.00 10.76 8.34
C MET A 117 18.76 9.96 7.95
N GLN A 118 17.89 10.59 7.18
CA GLN A 118 16.71 9.97 6.58
C GLN A 118 16.68 10.25 5.09
N LYS A 119 16.43 9.21 4.29
CA LYS A 119 16.30 9.35 2.85
C LYS A 119 15.22 8.42 2.32
N THR A 120 14.47 8.91 1.33
CA THR A 120 13.37 8.17 0.69
C THR A 120 13.86 7.54 -0.61
N TYR A 121 13.53 6.27 -0.84
CA TYR A 121 13.91 5.49 -2.02
C TYR A 121 12.71 4.86 -2.69
N ASP A 122 12.78 4.70 -4.01
CA ASP A 122 11.80 3.94 -4.78
C ASP A 122 12.13 2.44 -4.69
N THR A 123 11.11 1.63 -4.38
CA THR A 123 11.26 0.16 -4.25
C THR A 123 11.30 -0.55 -5.59
N LYS A 124 10.86 0.10 -6.68
CA LYS A 124 10.84 -0.49 -8.03
C LYS A 124 12.25 -0.71 -8.59
N SER A 125 13.23 0.05 -8.12
CA SER A 125 14.62 -0.08 -8.53
C SER A 125 15.27 -1.39 -8.06
N GLY A 126 14.71 -2.04 -7.03
CA GLY A 126 15.26 -3.25 -6.41
C GLY A 126 16.58 -3.00 -5.65
N LYS A 127 17.11 -1.78 -5.68
CA LYS A 127 18.35 -1.38 -5.00
C LYS A 127 18.14 -0.07 -4.25
N VAL A 128 18.66 -0.01 -3.05
CA VAL A 128 18.64 1.16 -2.17
C VAL A 128 20.07 1.35 -1.66
N GLU A 129 20.68 2.49 -1.95
CA GLU A 129 22.03 2.79 -1.51
C GLU A 129 22.03 4.08 -0.70
N LEU A 130 22.35 3.97 0.58
CA LEU A 130 22.51 5.08 1.50
C LEU A 130 24.00 5.44 1.58
N THR A 131 24.38 6.53 0.93
CA THR A 131 25.72 7.08 0.95
C THR A 131 25.74 8.33 1.82
N PHE A 132 26.73 8.44 2.69
CA PHE A 132 26.99 9.60 3.52
C PHE A 132 28.03 10.46 2.80
N ASN A 133 27.64 11.66 2.42
CA ASN A 133 28.55 12.68 1.88
C ASN A 133 28.93 13.64 3.00
#